data_6a828a0f1528a05960d3683edfb798ae
#
_entry.id   6a828a0f1528a05960d3683edfb798ae
#
_cell.length_a   1.000
_cell.length_b   1.000
_cell.length_c   1.000
_cell.angle_alpha   90.00
_cell.angle_beta   90.00
_cell.angle_gamma   90.00
#
_symmetry.space_group_name_H-M   'P 1'
#
loop_
_entity.id
_entity.type
_entity.pdbx_description
1 polymer ?
#
loop_
_entity_poly.entity_id
_entity_poly.type
_entity_poly.pdbx_seq_one_letter_code
_entity_poly.pdbx_strand_id
1 'polypeptide(L)'
;RHFPAIHWLTSYSEYLEDLTPWYRTHVSPKFVADRNQLMAILNQESSLMEIVKLIGSDVLPDDQKLTLEIARVIRLGFLQQNAFHQEDTCVPMEKQFQMMETILYLYEKSKALINRGMPVSVLKEDNIFERIISIKYDVPNNELDKFEQYRQDIDTFYNKVLEKNG
;
A
#
# COMPACT_ATOMS: atom_id res chain seq x y z
N ARG A 1 14.74 18.28 -5.97
CA ARG A 1 14.62 17.01 -5.32
C ARG A 1 14.16 15.95 -6.28
N HIS A 2 14.91 14.95 -6.38
CA HIS A 2 14.49 13.85 -7.23
C HIS A 2 13.71 12.84 -6.38
N PHE A 3 13.06 11.95 -7.07
CA PHE A 3 12.21 10.97 -6.41
C PHE A 3 12.73 9.57 -6.69
N PRO A 4 13.46 9.01 -5.74
CA PRO A 4 13.89 7.62 -5.88
C PRO A 4 12.72 6.68 -6.17
N ALA A 5 11.51 7.06 -5.76
CA ALA A 5 10.35 6.21 -5.97
C ALA A 5 10.10 5.94 -7.43
N ILE A 6 10.32 6.93 -8.32
CA ILE A 6 10.12 6.70 -9.75
C ILE A 6 11.12 5.67 -10.27
N HIS A 7 12.35 5.80 -9.85
CA HIS A 7 13.40 4.87 -10.26
C HIS A 7 13.12 3.47 -9.74
N TRP A 8 12.75 3.37 -8.46
CA TRP A 8 12.41 2.07 -7.88
C TRP A 8 11.21 1.46 -8.57
N LEU A 9 10.22 2.28 -8.89
CA LEU A 9 9.02 1.81 -9.56
C LEU A 9 9.38 1.15 -10.88
N THR A 10 10.23 1.79 -11.67
CA THR A 10 10.64 1.25 -12.96
C THR A 10 11.41 -0.06 -12.77
N SER A 11 12.39 -0.06 -11.88
CA SER A 11 13.22 -1.23 -11.65
C SER A 11 12.42 -2.41 -11.11
N TYR A 12 11.55 -2.13 -10.15
CA TYR A 12 10.73 -3.15 -9.53
C TYR A 12 9.75 -3.74 -10.54
N SER A 13 9.18 -2.87 -11.36
CA SER A 13 8.24 -3.29 -12.39
C SER A 13 8.92 -4.19 -13.41
N GLU A 14 10.14 -3.83 -13.84
CA GLU A 14 10.89 -4.66 -14.78
C GLU A 14 11.23 -6.02 -14.18
N TYR A 15 11.63 -6.02 -12.91
CA TYR A 15 11.94 -7.28 -12.22
C TYR A 15 10.74 -8.21 -12.22
N LEU A 16 9.57 -7.67 -11.88
CA LEU A 16 8.36 -8.47 -11.82
C LEU A 16 7.89 -8.92 -13.20
N GLU A 17 8.12 -8.09 -14.23
CA GLU A 17 7.78 -8.48 -15.59
C GLU A 17 8.56 -9.71 -16.02
N ASP A 18 9.85 -9.75 -15.70
CA ASP A 18 10.69 -10.89 -16.05
C ASP A 18 10.23 -12.17 -15.38
N LEU A 19 9.65 -12.06 -14.19
CA LEU A 19 9.23 -13.21 -13.41
C LEU A 19 7.75 -13.57 -13.61
N THR A 20 7.02 -12.77 -14.38
CA THR A 20 5.58 -12.96 -14.52
C THR A 20 5.17 -14.39 -14.95
N PRO A 21 5.83 -15.03 -15.94
CA PRO A 21 5.43 -16.39 -16.29
C PRO A 21 5.60 -17.37 -15.13
N TRP A 22 6.66 -17.20 -14.35
CA TRP A 22 6.89 -18.05 -13.18
C TRP A 22 5.82 -17.81 -12.12
N TYR A 23 5.47 -16.54 -11.88
CA TYR A 23 4.44 -16.19 -10.92
C TYR A 23 3.10 -16.78 -11.29
N ARG A 24 2.74 -16.74 -12.56
CA ARG A 24 1.47 -17.29 -13.01
C ARG A 24 1.35 -18.75 -12.75
N THR A 25 2.48 -19.44 -12.75
CA THR A 25 2.51 -20.89 -12.55
C THR A 25 2.56 -21.26 -11.09
N HIS A 26 3.30 -20.49 -10.28
CA HIS A 26 3.65 -20.88 -8.91
C HIS A 26 2.91 -20.07 -7.85
N VAL A 27 2.36 -18.93 -8.20
CA VAL A 27 1.66 -18.07 -7.25
C VAL A 27 0.32 -17.70 -7.88
N SER A 28 -0.64 -17.35 -7.03
CA SER A 28 -1.98 -16.98 -7.50
C SER A 28 -1.92 -15.91 -8.59
N PRO A 29 -2.74 -16.02 -9.64
CA PRO A 29 -2.83 -14.95 -10.64
C PRO A 29 -3.16 -13.59 -10.03
N LYS A 30 -3.76 -13.59 -8.85
CA LYS A 30 -4.06 -12.36 -8.15
C LYS A 30 -2.80 -11.59 -7.79
N PHE A 31 -1.65 -12.27 -7.67
CA PHE A 31 -0.38 -11.61 -7.40
C PHE A 31 -0.09 -10.55 -8.46
N VAL A 32 -0.22 -10.92 -9.72
CA VAL A 32 0.05 -10.00 -10.81
C VAL A 32 -0.98 -8.86 -10.82
N ALA A 33 -2.23 -9.18 -10.58
CA ALA A 33 -3.28 -8.16 -10.53
C ALA A 33 -3.02 -7.16 -9.40
N ASP A 34 -2.64 -7.67 -8.22
CA ASP A 34 -2.34 -6.81 -7.08
C ASP A 34 -1.14 -5.92 -7.37
N ARG A 35 -0.08 -6.50 -7.95
CA ARG A 35 1.08 -5.72 -8.33
C ARG A 35 0.69 -4.57 -9.26
N ASN A 36 -0.11 -4.88 -10.28
CA ASN A 36 -0.53 -3.87 -11.23
C ASN A 36 -1.33 -2.76 -10.57
N GLN A 37 -2.14 -3.12 -9.59
CA GLN A 37 -2.94 -2.13 -8.88
C GLN A 37 -2.04 -1.22 -8.03
N LEU A 38 -1.04 -1.78 -7.37
CA LEU A 38 -0.09 -0.96 -6.61
C LEU A 38 0.68 -0.02 -7.55
N MET A 39 1.09 -0.52 -8.71
CA MET A 39 1.80 0.32 -9.68
C MET A 39 0.91 1.46 -10.16
N ALA A 40 -0.37 1.19 -10.38
CA ALA A 40 -1.30 2.24 -10.80
C ALA A 40 -1.41 3.34 -9.74
N ILE A 41 -1.45 2.94 -8.47
CA ILE A 41 -1.53 3.91 -7.37
C ILE A 41 -0.27 4.78 -7.35
N LEU A 42 0.90 4.16 -7.52
CA LEU A 42 2.16 4.91 -7.53
C LEU A 42 2.25 5.85 -8.72
N ASN A 43 1.72 5.44 -9.87
CA ASN A 43 1.69 6.32 -11.04
C ASN A 43 0.77 7.52 -10.80
N GLN A 44 -0.37 7.28 -10.15
CA GLN A 44 -1.25 8.38 -9.78
C GLN A 44 -0.57 9.33 -8.80
N GLU A 45 0.21 8.79 -7.87
CA GLU A 45 0.95 9.63 -6.95
C GLU A 45 1.87 10.58 -7.70
N SER A 46 2.59 10.06 -8.69
CA SER A 46 3.50 10.89 -9.48
C SER A 46 2.77 12.07 -10.11
N SER A 47 1.60 11.82 -10.71
CA SER A 47 0.81 12.87 -11.32
C SER A 47 0.32 13.88 -10.30
N LEU A 48 -0.15 13.39 -9.15
CA LEU A 48 -0.68 14.27 -8.12
C LEU A 48 0.41 15.12 -7.48
N MET A 49 1.62 14.59 -7.38
CA MET A 49 2.72 15.35 -6.79
C MET A 49 3.10 16.56 -7.63
N GLU A 50 2.86 16.52 -8.94
CA GLU A 50 3.07 17.71 -9.78
C GLU A 50 2.12 18.81 -9.35
N ILE A 51 0.88 18.46 -9.06
CA ILE A 51 -0.10 19.44 -8.58
C ILE A 51 0.29 19.96 -7.20
N VAL A 52 0.70 19.03 -6.30
CA VAL A 52 1.09 19.41 -4.94
C VAL A 52 2.24 20.39 -4.95
N LYS A 53 3.20 20.20 -5.85
CA LYS A 53 4.33 21.11 -5.95
C LYS A 53 3.90 22.53 -6.30
N LEU A 54 2.85 22.66 -7.09
CA LEU A 54 2.41 23.96 -7.57
C LEU A 54 1.48 24.66 -6.58
N ILE A 55 0.53 23.96 -5.99
CA ILE A 55 -0.53 24.59 -5.22
C ILE A 55 -0.75 23.97 -3.84
N GLY A 56 0.04 22.98 -3.47
CA GLY A 56 -0.10 22.33 -2.16
C GLY A 56 -1.09 21.19 -2.14
N SER A 57 -1.00 20.36 -1.11
CA SER A 57 -1.85 19.17 -1.01
C SER A 57 -3.25 19.48 -0.48
N ASP A 58 -3.41 20.64 0.18
CA ASP A 58 -4.69 20.95 0.82
C ASP A 58 -5.82 21.15 -0.16
N VAL A 59 -5.49 21.43 -1.42
CA VAL A 59 -6.52 21.67 -2.45
C VAL A 59 -7.02 20.40 -3.08
N LEU A 60 -6.39 19.26 -2.80
CA LEU A 60 -6.80 18.00 -3.39
C LEU A 60 -8.08 17.48 -2.73
N PRO A 61 -8.98 16.86 -3.50
CA PRO A 61 -10.11 16.16 -2.90
C PRO A 61 -9.62 14.99 -2.04
N ASP A 62 -10.48 14.54 -1.14
CA ASP A 62 -10.10 13.50 -0.19
C ASP A 62 -9.71 12.19 -0.85
N ASP A 63 -10.35 11.82 -1.95
CA ASP A 63 -9.98 10.58 -2.64
C ASP A 63 -8.57 10.65 -3.20
N GLN A 64 -8.12 11.83 -3.63
CA GLN A 64 -6.76 12.01 -4.11
C GLN A 64 -5.77 12.08 -2.95
N LYS A 65 -6.18 12.70 -1.84
CA LYS A 65 -5.36 12.68 -0.63
C LYS A 65 -5.15 11.25 -0.16
N LEU A 66 -6.19 10.41 -0.26
CA LEU A 66 -6.06 9.01 0.11
C LEU A 66 -5.08 8.31 -0.82
N THR A 67 -5.12 8.60 -2.11
CA THR A 67 -4.17 8.01 -3.05
C THR A 67 -2.74 8.31 -2.63
N LEU A 68 -2.46 9.55 -2.23
CA LEU A 68 -1.12 9.91 -1.77
C LEU A 68 -0.74 9.16 -0.51
N GLU A 69 -1.69 9.00 0.41
CA GLU A 69 -1.42 8.30 1.66
C GLU A 69 -1.13 6.82 1.43
N ILE A 70 -1.92 6.17 0.58
CA ILE A 70 -1.71 4.76 0.26
C ILE A 70 -0.40 4.58 -0.50
N ALA A 71 -0.07 5.51 -1.42
CA ALA A 71 1.22 5.45 -2.11
C ALA A 71 2.37 5.53 -1.12
N ARG A 72 2.24 6.34 -0.07
CA ARG A 72 3.24 6.40 0.99
C ARG A 72 3.39 5.05 1.69
N VAL A 73 2.28 4.42 1.99
CA VAL A 73 2.30 3.08 2.61
C VAL A 73 3.02 2.09 1.71
N ILE A 74 2.73 2.13 0.40
CA ILE A 74 3.39 1.23 -0.54
C ILE A 74 4.89 1.48 -0.56
N ARG A 75 5.32 2.73 -0.63
CA ARG A 75 6.73 3.06 -0.72
C ARG A 75 7.48 2.64 0.55
N LEU A 76 6.93 3.01 1.69
CA LEU A 76 7.62 2.76 2.96
C LEU A 76 7.44 1.34 3.45
N GLY A 77 6.27 0.75 3.22
CA GLY A 77 5.98 -0.56 3.76
C GLY A 77 6.30 -1.71 2.84
N PHE A 78 6.43 -1.46 1.55
CA PHE A 78 6.62 -2.53 0.59
C PHE A 78 7.88 -2.32 -0.26
N LEU A 79 7.96 -1.21 -0.99
CA LEU A 79 9.07 -1.00 -1.92
C LEU A 79 10.39 -0.75 -1.22
N GLN A 80 10.37 0.09 -0.20
CA GLN A 80 11.61 0.45 0.50
C GLN A 80 12.25 -0.76 1.13
N GLN A 81 11.45 -1.65 1.69
CA GLN A 81 11.96 -2.87 2.29
C GLN A 81 12.66 -3.74 1.26
N ASN A 82 12.03 -3.88 0.10
CA ASN A 82 12.60 -4.73 -0.94
C ASN A 82 13.88 -4.13 -1.53
N ALA A 83 14.02 -2.80 -1.46
CA ALA A 83 15.19 -2.12 -2.01
C ALA A 83 16.37 -2.13 -1.06
N PHE A 84 16.11 -2.02 0.25
CA PHE A 84 17.19 -1.77 1.21
C PHE A 84 17.65 -3.00 1.99
N HIS A 85 16.88 -4.08 1.95
CA HIS A 85 17.24 -5.28 2.71
C HIS A 85 17.66 -6.36 1.74
N GLN A 86 18.89 -6.25 1.28
CA GLN A 86 19.39 -7.20 0.30
C GLN A 86 19.51 -8.61 0.86
N GLU A 87 19.77 -8.71 2.16
CA GLU A 87 19.71 -10.02 2.80
C GLU A 87 18.30 -10.58 2.74
N ASP A 88 17.34 -9.72 2.57
CA ASP A 88 15.95 -10.10 2.47
C ASP A 88 15.51 -10.32 1.04
N THR A 89 16.46 -10.45 0.12
CA THR A 89 16.10 -10.86 -1.24
C THR A 89 15.37 -12.19 -1.21
N CYS A 90 15.46 -12.88 -0.08
CA CYS A 90 14.75 -14.13 0.11
C CYS A 90 13.42 -13.96 0.81
N VAL A 91 12.87 -12.74 0.85
CA VAL A 91 11.53 -12.55 1.39
C VAL A 91 10.58 -13.45 0.59
N PRO A 92 9.87 -14.35 1.26
CA PRO A 92 9.00 -15.26 0.52
C PRO A 92 7.97 -14.52 -0.29
N MET A 93 7.69 -15.06 -1.48
CA MET A 93 6.68 -14.46 -2.34
C MET A 93 5.32 -14.46 -1.67
N GLU A 94 5.07 -15.45 -0.83
CA GLU A 94 3.82 -15.49 -0.09
C GLU A 94 3.71 -14.28 0.83
N LYS A 95 4.80 -13.88 1.48
CA LYS A 95 4.77 -12.70 2.34
C LYS A 95 4.55 -11.44 1.52
N GLN A 96 5.21 -11.34 0.37
CA GLN A 96 4.99 -10.20 -0.51
C GLN A 96 3.54 -10.11 -0.94
N PHE A 97 2.96 -11.24 -1.30
CA PHE A 97 1.56 -11.29 -1.70
C PHE A 97 0.66 -10.84 -0.55
N GLN A 98 0.90 -11.36 0.66
CA GLN A 98 0.10 -10.97 1.81
C GLN A 98 0.22 -9.49 2.13
N MET A 99 1.41 -8.93 1.96
CA MET A 99 1.60 -7.50 2.18
C MET A 99 0.81 -6.67 1.17
N MET A 100 0.85 -7.05 -0.11
CA MET A 100 0.08 -6.36 -1.13
C MET A 100 -1.41 -6.46 -0.85
N GLU A 101 -1.88 -7.65 -0.49
CA GLU A 101 -3.30 -7.86 -0.19
C GLU A 101 -3.74 -7.00 0.99
N THR A 102 -2.89 -6.90 2.01
CA THR A 102 -3.22 -6.11 3.18
C THR A 102 -3.29 -4.61 2.85
N ILE A 103 -2.34 -4.13 2.07
CA ILE A 103 -2.33 -2.72 1.66
C ILE A 103 -3.57 -2.41 0.83
N LEU A 104 -3.92 -3.30 -0.11
CA LEU A 104 -5.09 -3.08 -0.96
C LEU A 104 -6.37 -3.18 -0.16
N TYR A 105 -6.41 -4.05 0.85
CA TYR A 105 -7.57 -4.14 1.72
C TYR A 105 -7.77 -2.84 2.49
N LEU A 106 -6.69 -2.27 3.01
CA LEU A 106 -6.75 -0.97 3.67
C LEU A 106 -7.25 0.10 2.72
N TYR A 107 -6.76 0.08 1.49
CA TYR A 107 -7.16 1.05 0.48
C TYR A 107 -8.65 0.96 0.19
N GLU A 108 -9.18 -0.26 0.00
CA GLU A 108 -10.59 -0.45 -0.30
C GLU A 108 -11.48 0.01 0.84
N LYS A 109 -11.10 -0.32 2.07
CA LYS A 109 -11.88 0.10 3.23
C LYS A 109 -11.83 1.62 3.40
N SER A 110 -10.67 2.21 3.18
CA SER A 110 -10.52 3.66 3.29
C SER A 110 -11.32 4.37 2.21
N LYS A 111 -11.32 3.85 0.99
CA LYS A 111 -12.13 4.40 -0.09
C LYS A 111 -13.61 4.37 0.25
N ALA A 112 -14.06 3.27 0.83
CA ALA A 112 -15.46 3.16 1.22
C ALA A 112 -15.83 4.25 2.23
N LEU A 113 -14.94 4.53 3.18
CA LEU A 113 -15.18 5.59 4.16
C LEU A 113 -15.22 6.97 3.50
N ILE A 114 -14.32 7.23 2.57
CA ILE A 114 -14.29 8.50 1.86
C ILE A 114 -15.58 8.68 1.05
N ASN A 115 -16.04 7.61 0.42
CA ASN A 115 -17.27 7.65 -0.37
C ASN A 115 -18.50 7.90 0.50
N ARG A 116 -18.39 7.66 1.81
CA ARG A 116 -19.46 7.98 2.75
C ARG A 116 -19.32 9.39 3.32
N GLY A 117 -18.35 10.15 2.84
CA GLY A 117 -18.19 11.54 3.26
C GLY A 117 -17.14 11.76 4.34
N MET A 118 -16.39 10.74 4.72
CA MET A 118 -15.34 10.91 5.75
C MET A 118 -14.12 11.54 5.12
N PRO A 119 -13.56 12.61 5.70
CA PRO A 119 -12.30 13.16 5.16
C PRO A 119 -11.11 12.31 5.58
N VAL A 120 -10.03 12.42 4.82
CA VAL A 120 -8.80 11.66 5.10
C VAL A 120 -8.27 11.99 6.50
N SER A 121 -8.44 13.24 6.95
CA SER A 121 -7.94 13.63 8.28
C SER A 121 -8.56 12.78 9.38
N VAL A 122 -9.83 12.39 9.22
CA VAL A 122 -10.48 11.50 10.19
C VAL A 122 -9.87 10.11 10.15
N LEU A 123 -9.58 9.61 8.95
CA LEU A 123 -8.96 8.29 8.81
C LEU A 123 -7.57 8.27 9.45
N LYS A 124 -6.84 9.37 9.34
CA LYS A 124 -5.48 9.44 9.84
C LYS A 124 -5.40 9.63 11.36
N GLU A 125 -6.51 9.92 12.01
CA GLU A 125 -6.54 9.97 13.47
C GLU A 125 -6.23 8.59 14.07
N ASP A 126 -6.59 7.53 13.36
CA ASP A 126 -6.20 6.20 13.75
C ASP A 126 -4.79 5.92 13.24
N ASN A 127 -4.08 5.03 13.91
CA ASN A 127 -2.70 4.71 13.56
C ASN A 127 -2.59 3.58 12.54
N ILE A 128 -3.67 3.29 11.84
CA ILE A 128 -3.72 2.10 10.99
C ILE A 128 -2.71 2.17 9.85
N PHE A 129 -2.52 3.36 9.25
CA PHE A 129 -1.58 3.47 8.13
C PHE A 129 -0.16 3.18 8.58
N GLU A 130 0.23 3.72 9.74
CA GLU A 130 1.58 3.48 10.28
C GLU A 130 1.75 2.02 10.66
N ARG A 131 0.70 1.41 11.19
CA ARG A 131 0.75 0.02 11.58
C ARG A 131 0.99 -0.89 10.38
N ILE A 132 0.34 -0.59 9.25
CA ILE A 132 0.52 -1.38 8.03
C ILE A 132 1.93 -1.18 7.47
N ILE A 133 2.47 0.03 7.56
CA ILE A 133 3.84 0.30 7.11
C ILE A 133 4.85 -0.58 7.85
N SER A 134 4.60 -0.86 9.13
CA SER A 134 5.57 -1.59 9.94
C SER A 134 5.43 -3.11 9.86
N ILE A 135 4.57 -3.62 8.99
CA ILE A 135 4.31 -5.07 8.94
C ILE A 135 5.59 -5.89 8.78
N LYS A 136 6.53 -5.42 7.96
CA LYS A 136 7.73 -6.21 7.71
C LYS A 136 8.47 -6.51 9.00
N TYR A 137 8.52 -5.53 9.90
CA TYR A 137 9.25 -5.70 11.15
C TYR A 137 8.44 -6.48 12.17
N ASP A 138 7.12 -6.45 12.05
CA ASP A 138 6.24 -7.07 13.03
C ASP A 138 5.90 -8.51 12.70
N VAL A 139 6.00 -8.89 11.42
CA VAL A 139 5.63 -10.24 10.98
C VAL A 139 6.87 -10.96 10.44
N PRO A 140 7.39 -11.95 11.17
CA PRO A 140 8.50 -12.75 10.66
C PRO A 140 8.09 -13.52 9.41
N ASN A 141 9.09 -13.91 8.61
CA ASN A 141 8.83 -14.62 7.36
C ASN A 141 8.14 -15.96 7.57
N ASN A 142 8.26 -16.53 8.76
CA ASN A 142 7.68 -17.84 9.05
C ASN A 142 6.39 -17.76 9.86
N GLU A 143 5.81 -16.56 10.02
CA GLU A 143 4.57 -16.39 10.78
C GLU A 143 3.56 -15.60 9.96
N LEU A 144 3.34 -16.06 8.73
CA LEU A 144 2.48 -15.33 7.80
C LEU A 144 1.01 -15.33 8.23
N ASP A 145 0.63 -16.22 9.14
CA ASP A 145 -0.72 -16.22 9.68
C ASP A 145 -1.03 -14.93 10.45
N LYS A 146 -0.01 -14.20 10.87
CA LYS A 146 -0.20 -12.94 11.58
C LYS A 146 -0.83 -11.86 10.68
N PHE A 147 -0.80 -12.04 9.38
CA PHE A 147 -1.46 -11.09 8.49
C PHE A 147 -2.95 -11.02 8.71
N GLU A 148 -3.56 -12.10 9.17
CA GLU A 148 -4.99 -12.07 9.46
C GLU A 148 -5.30 -11.06 10.56
N GLN A 149 -4.42 -10.92 11.54
CA GLN A 149 -4.60 -9.94 12.59
C GLN A 149 -4.64 -8.52 12.01
N TYR A 150 -3.81 -8.25 11.04
CA TYR A 150 -3.80 -6.92 10.42
C TYR A 150 -5.09 -6.65 9.66
N ARG A 151 -5.65 -7.67 9.01
CA ARG A 151 -6.94 -7.50 8.35
C ARG A 151 -8.04 -7.23 9.36
N GLN A 152 -8.01 -7.90 10.51
CA GLN A 152 -8.95 -7.64 11.57
C GLN A 152 -8.79 -6.23 12.13
N ASP A 153 -7.55 -5.77 12.25
CA ASP A 153 -7.30 -4.41 12.69
C ASP A 153 -7.88 -3.38 11.72
N ILE A 154 -7.80 -3.66 10.44
CA ILE A 154 -8.39 -2.79 9.42
C ILE A 154 -9.91 -2.80 9.54
N ASP A 155 -10.51 -3.96 9.76
CA ASP A 155 -11.96 -4.06 9.96
C ASP A 155 -12.39 -3.27 11.19
N THR A 156 -11.64 -3.38 12.27
CA THR A 156 -11.91 -2.64 13.50
C THR A 156 -11.82 -1.13 13.24
N PHE A 157 -10.81 -0.71 12.53
CA PHE A 157 -10.65 0.69 12.13
C PHE A 157 -11.85 1.17 11.33
N TYR A 158 -12.28 0.40 10.34
CA TYR A 158 -13.40 0.75 9.50
C TYR A 158 -14.68 0.92 10.32
N ASN A 159 -14.97 -0.05 11.17
CA ASN A 159 -16.18 -0.01 11.99
C ASN A 159 -16.15 1.12 13.01
N LYS A 160 -14.98 1.38 13.57
CA LYS A 160 -14.81 2.43 14.56
C LYS A 160 -15.05 3.82 13.94
N VAL A 161 -14.55 4.04 12.73
CA VAL A 161 -14.77 5.31 12.04
C VAL A 161 -16.25 5.47 11.70
N LEU A 162 -16.88 4.39 11.23
CA LEU A 162 -18.31 4.44 10.92
C LEU A 162 -19.15 4.79 12.15
N GLU A 163 -18.88 4.15 13.28
CA GLU A 163 -19.64 4.40 14.49
C GLU A 163 -19.46 5.81 15.00
N LYS A 164 -18.23 6.30 14.92
CA LYS A 164 -17.90 7.61 15.47
C LYS A 164 -18.47 8.74 14.62
N ASN A 165 -18.60 8.53 13.33
CA ASN A 165 -18.98 9.58 12.40
C ASN A 165 -20.27 9.30 11.65
N GLY A 166 -20.88 8.18 11.93
CA GLY A 166 -22.14 7.80 11.31
C GLY A 166 -23.34 8.17 12.16
#